data_af6ac998a6af682c241971593de570d5
#
_entry.id   af6ac998a6af682c241971593de570d5
#
_cell.length_a   1.000
_cell.length_b   1.000
_cell.length_c   1.000
_cell.angle_alpha   90.00
_cell.angle_beta   90.00
_cell.angle_gamma   90.00
#
_symmetry.space_group_name_H-M   'P 1'
#
loop_
_entity.id
_entity.type
_entity.pdbx_description
1 polymer ?
#
loop_
_entity_poly.entity_id
_entity_poly.type
_entity_poly.pdbx_seq_one_letter_code
_entity_poly.pdbx_strand_id
1 'polypeptide(L)'
;MVNNESFDTLLRTVRLKSQWEAERRRKCHNKKLQNILPRPPTHGTSLRDKWVVNISDRPLSASENSALSLNFNFAITPQSLPVPQIVSSIESGIDQLPDAEKDLIRASVTSAINSWRPPPRKNITSEEEKALRDLAKDKSVTILPADKGRAVVVMNTNDYTEKVNNLLNDDKTYQKITDKRRNPTSSTEKSLNKLLLQIKDQPAPQDSDKKQLELKLYHKLHSTDATPASFYGLPKNPQR
;
A
#
# COMPACT_ATOMS: atom_id res chain seq x y z
N MET A 1 -9.15 42.88 23.91
CA MET A 1 -7.68 42.80 23.77
C MET A 1 -7.25 41.49 24.43
N VAL A 2 -6.82 40.51 23.65
CA VAL A 2 -6.26 39.27 24.19
C VAL A 2 -4.87 39.62 24.69
N ASN A 3 -4.63 39.33 25.97
CA ASN A 3 -3.41 39.70 26.68
C ASN A 3 -2.23 38.97 26.04
N ASN A 4 -1.17 39.67 25.60
CA ASN A 4 0.02 39.10 24.95
C ASN A 4 0.64 37.94 25.74
N GLU A 5 0.61 37.99 27.07
CA GLU A 5 1.09 36.90 27.94
C GLU A 5 0.29 35.61 27.77
N SER A 6 -1.01 35.71 27.52
CA SER A 6 -1.88 34.53 27.29
C SER A 6 -1.58 33.88 25.97
N PHE A 7 -1.26 34.66 24.90
CA PHE A 7 -0.89 34.16 23.59
C PHE A 7 0.48 33.50 23.58
N ASP A 8 1.48 34.08 24.24
CA ASP A 8 2.81 33.48 24.38
C ASP A 8 2.79 32.18 25.18
N THR A 9 1.96 32.12 26.23
CA THR A 9 1.76 30.89 27.00
C THR A 9 1.12 29.80 26.15
N LEU A 10 0.13 30.14 25.31
CA LEU A 10 -0.51 29.22 24.37
C LEU A 10 0.50 28.69 23.34
N LEU A 11 1.28 29.57 22.71
CA LEU A 11 2.31 29.20 21.74
C LEU A 11 3.37 28.27 22.36
N ARG A 12 3.79 28.58 23.61
CA ARG A 12 4.75 27.73 24.33
C ARG A 12 4.17 26.34 24.61
N THR A 13 2.91 26.29 25.02
CA THR A 13 2.21 25.01 25.29
C THR A 13 2.05 24.18 24.01
N VAL A 14 1.68 24.79 22.88
CA VAL A 14 1.56 24.13 21.58
C VAL A 14 2.91 23.60 21.12
N ARG A 15 3.99 24.38 21.25
CA ARG A 15 5.35 23.94 20.91
C ARG A 15 5.80 22.75 21.75
N LEU A 16 5.59 22.81 23.07
CA LEU A 16 5.95 21.70 23.97
C LEU A 16 5.17 20.43 23.64
N LYS A 17 3.87 20.56 23.37
CA LYS A 17 3.04 19.42 22.99
C LYS A 17 3.49 18.81 21.66
N SER A 18 3.78 19.64 20.65
CA SER A 18 4.31 19.20 19.36
C SER A 18 5.66 18.49 19.47
N GLN A 19 6.58 19.03 20.30
CA GLN A 19 7.87 18.39 20.57
C GLN A 19 7.69 17.04 21.26
N TRP A 20 6.83 16.95 22.27
CA TRP A 20 6.55 15.71 22.98
C TRP A 20 5.94 14.64 22.06
N GLU A 21 4.99 15.02 21.20
CA GLU A 21 4.41 14.10 20.21
C GLU A 21 5.42 13.64 19.16
N ALA A 22 6.32 14.53 18.73
CA ALA A 22 7.39 14.18 17.80
C ALA A 22 8.37 13.19 18.45
N GLU A 23 8.71 13.40 19.72
CA GLU A 23 9.61 12.51 20.46
C GLU A 23 8.98 11.16 20.75
N ARG A 24 7.69 11.13 21.09
CA ARG A 24 6.91 9.89 21.24
C ARG A 24 6.87 9.10 19.92
N ARG A 25 6.63 9.77 18.79
CA ARG A 25 6.66 9.15 17.47
C ARG A 25 8.04 8.61 17.13
N ARG A 26 9.11 9.37 17.40
CA ARG A 26 10.50 8.90 17.23
C ARG A 26 10.80 7.66 18.05
N LYS A 27 10.42 7.62 19.32
CA LYS A 27 10.61 6.44 20.19
C LYS A 27 9.85 5.23 19.65
N CYS A 28 8.61 5.43 19.19
CA CYS A 28 7.82 4.36 18.59
C CYS A 28 8.43 3.84 17.29
N HIS A 29 8.91 4.73 16.41
CA HIS A 29 9.59 4.37 15.18
C HIS A 29 10.91 3.66 15.42
N ASN A 30 11.72 4.15 16.38
CA ASN A 30 12.98 3.50 16.75
C ASN A 30 12.74 2.09 17.30
N LYS A 31 11.70 1.90 18.13
CA LYS A 31 11.34 0.56 18.60
C LYS A 31 10.91 -0.36 17.46
N LYS A 32 10.16 0.16 16.49
CA LYS A 32 9.80 -0.59 15.27
C LYS A 32 11.03 -0.89 14.42
N LEU A 33 11.93 0.09 14.24
CA LEU A 33 13.20 -0.08 13.52
C LEU A 33 14.11 -1.12 14.18
N GLN A 34 14.22 -1.14 15.50
CA GLN A 34 14.99 -2.16 16.22
C GLN A 34 14.42 -3.58 16.01
N ASN A 35 13.11 -3.69 15.80
CA ASN A 35 12.47 -4.97 15.47
C ASN A 35 12.66 -5.38 14.00
N ILE A 36 12.98 -4.42 13.13
CA ILE A 36 13.20 -4.61 11.68
C ILE A 36 14.71 -4.73 11.38
N LEU A 37 15.57 -4.14 12.22
CA LEU A 37 17.03 -4.30 12.09
C LEU A 37 17.39 -5.79 12.12
N PRO A 38 18.30 -6.22 11.23
CA PRO A 38 18.63 -7.63 11.10
C PRO A 38 19.09 -8.16 12.46
N ARG A 39 18.27 -8.98 13.06
CA ARG A 39 18.79 -9.93 14.05
C ARG A 39 19.82 -10.75 13.31
N PRO A 40 21.00 -11.00 13.90
CA PRO A 40 21.94 -11.94 13.31
C PRO A 40 21.14 -13.20 12.96
N PRO A 41 21.46 -13.87 11.85
CA PRO A 41 20.75 -15.07 11.43
C PRO A 41 20.84 -16.10 12.55
N THR A 42 19.93 -16.03 13.49
CA THR A 42 19.73 -17.12 14.44
C THR A 42 19.01 -18.19 13.60
N HIS A 43 19.78 -19.17 13.17
CA HIS A 43 19.29 -20.46 12.68
C HIS A 43 18.47 -21.16 13.79
N GLY A 44 17.38 -20.56 14.15
CA GLY A 44 16.38 -21.08 15.06
C GLY A 44 15.12 -21.40 14.27
N THR A 45 15.09 -22.58 13.71
CA THR A 45 14.11 -23.14 12.78
C THR A 45 12.69 -23.27 13.33
N SER A 46 12.43 -23.01 14.59
CA SER A 46 11.21 -23.52 15.24
C SER A 46 9.99 -22.58 15.27
N LEU A 47 10.14 -21.27 15.17
CA LEU A 47 9.00 -20.33 15.28
C LEU A 47 8.58 -19.70 13.95
N ARG A 48 9.50 -19.65 12.97
CA ARG A 48 9.23 -19.07 11.65
C ARG A 48 8.56 -20.05 10.69
N ASP A 49 8.79 -21.35 10.85
CA ASP A 49 8.22 -22.42 10.00
C ASP A 49 6.69 -22.45 10.06
N LYS A 50 6.10 -21.95 11.16
CA LYS A 50 4.65 -21.81 11.32
C LYS A 50 4.00 -20.76 10.42
N TRP A 51 4.81 -19.89 9.79
CA TRP A 51 4.31 -18.82 8.94
C TRP A 51 4.27 -19.18 7.47
N VAL A 52 4.86 -20.30 7.07
CA VAL A 52 4.84 -20.81 5.69
C VAL A 52 4.15 -22.15 5.68
N VAL A 53 3.06 -22.24 4.94
CA VAL A 53 2.26 -23.44 4.76
C VAL A 53 2.41 -23.89 3.32
N ASN A 54 3.20 -24.92 3.09
CA ASN A 54 3.35 -25.52 1.77
C ASN A 54 2.35 -26.65 1.60
N ILE A 55 1.41 -26.47 0.68
CA ILE A 55 0.41 -27.48 0.26
C ILE A 55 0.59 -27.83 -1.22
N SER A 56 1.71 -27.44 -1.84
CA SER A 56 2.09 -27.87 -3.18
C SER A 56 2.90 -29.17 -3.14
N ASP A 57 3.00 -29.81 -4.29
CA ASP A 57 3.83 -31.01 -4.45
C ASP A 57 5.33 -30.68 -4.48
N ARG A 58 5.66 -29.40 -4.65
CA ARG A 58 7.05 -28.91 -4.70
C ARG A 58 7.63 -28.71 -3.30
N PRO A 59 8.75 -29.37 -2.95
CA PRO A 59 9.45 -29.07 -1.71
C PRO A 59 10.08 -27.67 -1.76
N LEU A 60 10.00 -26.95 -0.65
CA LEU A 60 10.68 -25.66 -0.49
C LEU A 60 12.09 -25.87 0.10
N SER A 61 13.06 -25.18 -0.45
CA SER A 61 14.41 -25.11 0.14
C SER A 61 14.39 -24.31 1.45
N ALA A 62 15.44 -24.47 2.26
CA ALA A 62 15.58 -23.71 3.51
C ALA A 62 15.60 -22.18 3.26
N SER A 63 16.26 -21.74 2.18
CA SER A 63 16.33 -20.31 1.81
C SER A 63 14.96 -19.78 1.35
N GLU A 64 14.18 -20.58 0.60
CA GLU A 64 12.81 -20.23 0.19
C GLU A 64 11.89 -20.13 1.41
N ASN A 65 11.94 -21.10 2.30
CA ASN A 65 11.14 -21.10 3.52
C ASN A 65 11.48 -19.91 4.41
N SER A 66 12.76 -19.62 4.59
CA SER A 66 13.25 -18.45 5.33
C SER A 66 12.75 -17.14 4.71
N ALA A 67 12.88 -16.98 3.39
CA ALA A 67 12.45 -15.80 2.66
C ALA A 67 10.93 -15.60 2.75
N LEU A 68 10.14 -16.64 2.55
CA LEU A 68 8.68 -16.58 2.65
C LEU A 68 8.20 -16.31 4.07
N SER A 69 8.94 -16.74 5.09
CA SER A 69 8.64 -16.48 6.50
C SER A 69 8.70 -15.00 6.87
N LEU A 70 9.35 -14.16 6.05
CA LEU A 70 9.38 -12.70 6.20
C LEU A 70 8.01 -12.08 5.90
N ASN A 71 7.16 -12.78 5.17
CA ASN A 71 5.79 -12.38 4.83
C ASN A 71 5.70 -11.21 3.83
N PHE A 72 4.52 -11.01 3.23
CA PHE A 72 4.23 -9.97 2.22
C PHE A 72 4.37 -8.52 2.73
N ASN A 73 4.35 -8.31 4.05
CA ASN A 73 4.55 -7.00 4.65
C ASN A 73 6.02 -6.65 4.89
N PHE A 74 6.95 -7.55 4.53
CA PHE A 74 8.38 -7.30 4.66
C PHE A 74 8.87 -6.44 3.49
N ALA A 75 9.51 -5.33 3.82
CA ALA A 75 10.13 -4.45 2.83
C ALA A 75 11.63 -4.76 2.74
N ILE A 76 12.08 -5.20 1.57
CA ILE A 76 13.51 -5.36 1.29
C ILE A 76 14.18 -3.99 1.30
N THR A 77 15.34 -3.90 1.93
CA THR A 77 16.12 -2.66 2.00
C THR A 77 16.43 -2.13 0.59
N PRO A 78 15.92 -0.94 0.22
CA PRO A 78 16.15 -0.39 -1.12
C PRO A 78 17.62 -0.07 -1.34
N GLN A 79 18.14 -0.42 -2.51
CA GLN A 79 19.51 -0.11 -2.93
C GLN A 79 19.56 1.15 -3.81
N SER A 80 18.44 1.59 -4.30
CA SER A 80 18.28 2.84 -5.07
C SER A 80 16.95 3.50 -4.73
N LEU A 81 16.87 4.81 -4.91
CA LEU A 81 15.60 5.53 -4.79
C LEU A 81 14.82 5.44 -6.10
N PRO A 82 13.50 5.24 -6.04
CA PRO A 82 12.62 5.37 -7.19
C PRO A 82 12.35 6.87 -7.49
N VAL A 83 13.40 7.58 -7.95
CA VAL A 83 13.35 9.04 -8.12
C VAL A 83 12.17 9.52 -8.99
N PRO A 84 11.86 8.89 -10.14
CA PRO A 84 10.73 9.32 -10.96
C PRO A 84 9.40 9.27 -10.21
N GLN A 85 9.16 8.20 -9.43
CA GLN A 85 7.93 8.04 -8.66
C GLN A 85 7.83 9.06 -7.51
N ILE A 86 8.97 9.33 -6.84
CA ILE A 86 9.04 10.35 -5.77
C ILE A 86 8.70 11.72 -6.35
N VAL A 87 9.35 12.11 -7.47
CA VAL A 87 9.12 13.39 -8.12
C VAL A 87 7.66 13.51 -8.57
N SER A 88 7.13 12.50 -9.25
CA SER A 88 5.73 12.50 -9.71
C SER A 88 4.74 12.66 -8.55
N SER A 89 4.95 11.95 -7.44
CA SER A 89 4.08 12.06 -6.26
C SER A 89 4.14 13.44 -5.62
N ILE A 90 5.32 14.07 -5.59
CA ILE A 90 5.50 15.39 -5.02
C ILE A 90 4.87 16.45 -5.92
N GLU A 91 5.12 16.42 -7.24
CA GLU A 91 4.52 17.37 -8.19
C GLU A 91 2.99 17.32 -8.12
N SER A 92 2.40 16.14 -8.04
CA SER A 92 0.94 15.99 -7.85
C SER A 92 0.45 16.58 -6.53
N GLY A 93 1.27 16.50 -5.47
CA GLY A 93 0.90 17.01 -4.13
C GLY A 93 1.03 18.54 -4.00
N ILE A 94 1.92 19.16 -4.76
CA ILE A 94 2.20 20.61 -4.68
C ILE A 94 1.47 21.42 -5.75
N ASP A 95 0.70 20.80 -6.63
CA ASP A 95 0.10 21.44 -7.81
C ASP A 95 -0.69 22.73 -7.47
N GLN A 96 -1.36 22.74 -6.33
CA GLN A 96 -2.21 23.85 -5.88
C GLN A 96 -1.46 24.94 -5.08
N LEU A 97 -0.15 24.78 -4.85
CA LEU A 97 0.64 25.76 -4.09
C LEU A 97 1.13 26.92 -4.96
N PRO A 98 1.45 28.08 -4.37
CA PRO A 98 2.15 29.17 -5.05
C PRO A 98 3.53 28.75 -5.56
N ASP A 99 3.98 29.33 -6.68
CA ASP A 99 5.24 28.91 -7.34
C ASP A 99 6.47 29.02 -6.42
N ALA A 100 6.55 30.05 -5.60
CA ALA A 100 7.65 30.24 -4.64
C ALA A 100 7.71 29.07 -3.60
N GLU A 101 6.55 28.57 -3.17
CA GLU A 101 6.48 27.43 -2.24
C GLU A 101 6.81 26.11 -2.96
N LYS A 102 6.37 25.95 -4.21
CA LYS A 102 6.75 24.81 -5.05
C LYS A 102 8.26 24.71 -5.20
N ASP A 103 8.93 25.82 -5.48
CA ASP A 103 10.37 25.84 -5.70
C ASP A 103 11.16 25.52 -4.42
N LEU A 104 10.69 25.98 -3.26
CA LEU A 104 11.28 25.61 -1.97
C LEU A 104 11.15 24.11 -1.70
N ILE A 105 9.99 23.53 -1.99
CA ILE A 105 9.77 22.08 -1.81
C ILE A 105 10.63 21.30 -2.79
N ARG A 106 10.69 21.69 -4.07
CA ARG A 106 11.54 21.05 -5.09
C ARG A 106 13.01 21.09 -4.71
N ALA A 107 13.51 22.22 -4.22
CA ALA A 107 14.88 22.35 -3.75
C ALA A 107 15.16 21.42 -2.56
N SER A 108 14.26 21.37 -1.59
CA SER A 108 14.38 20.51 -0.41
C SER A 108 14.39 19.03 -0.80
N VAL A 109 13.50 18.62 -1.71
CA VAL A 109 13.40 17.23 -2.23
C VAL A 109 14.67 16.86 -3.00
N THR A 110 15.13 17.74 -3.88
CA THR A 110 16.38 17.55 -4.65
C THR A 110 17.56 17.36 -3.71
N SER A 111 17.67 18.19 -2.68
CA SER A 111 18.70 18.05 -1.65
C SER A 111 18.62 16.72 -0.91
N ALA A 112 17.41 16.30 -0.52
CA ALA A 112 17.18 15.02 0.15
C ALA A 112 17.54 13.82 -0.75
N ILE A 113 17.16 13.85 -2.03
CA ILE A 113 17.52 12.80 -3.00
C ILE A 113 19.03 12.72 -3.18
N ASN A 114 19.71 13.85 -3.35
CA ASN A 114 21.14 13.90 -3.56
C ASN A 114 21.96 13.47 -2.31
N SER A 115 21.42 13.72 -1.13
CA SER A 115 22.05 13.33 0.13
C SER A 115 21.79 11.86 0.51
N TRP A 116 20.83 11.20 -0.14
CA TRP A 116 20.49 9.83 0.18
C TRP A 116 21.66 8.86 -0.10
N ARG A 117 21.83 7.92 0.76
CA ARG A 117 22.78 6.81 0.58
C ARG A 117 22.08 5.50 0.93
N PRO A 118 22.35 4.40 0.19
CA PRO A 118 21.79 3.10 0.53
C PRO A 118 22.25 2.68 1.91
N PRO A 119 21.39 2.02 2.70
CA PRO A 119 21.80 1.44 3.97
C PRO A 119 22.98 0.50 3.79
N PRO A 120 23.95 0.51 4.72
CA PRO A 120 25.19 -0.28 4.59
C PRO A 120 24.97 -1.80 4.65
N ARG A 121 23.81 -2.22 5.16
CA ARG A 121 23.46 -3.64 5.27
C ARG A 121 22.07 -3.88 4.69
N LYS A 122 21.95 -4.95 3.90
CA LYS A 122 20.67 -5.48 3.48
C LYS A 122 19.99 -6.20 4.65
N ASN A 123 18.67 -6.13 4.71
CA ASN A 123 17.85 -6.86 5.69
C ASN A 123 17.43 -8.26 5.20
N ILE A 124 17.98 -8.71 4.09
CA ILE A 124 17.78 -10.01 3.47
C ILE A 124 19.14 -10.56 3.01
N THR A 125 19.33 -11.86 3.07
CA THR A 125 20.54 -12.50 2.57
C THR A 125 20.53 -12.61 1.04
N SER A 126 21.70 -12.75 0.41
CA SER A 126 21.78 -12.96 -1.04
C SER A 126 21.11 -14.25 -1.49
N GLU A 127 21.12 -15.27 -0.65
CA GLU A 127 20.49 -16.57 -0.90
C GLU A 127 18.96 -16.45 -0.86
N GLU A 128 18.42 -15.74 0.14
CA GLU A 128 16.98 -15.44 0.24
C GLU A 128 16.49 -14.56 -0.93
N GLU A 129 17.28 -13.55 -1.31
CA GLU A 129 16.97 -12.69 -2.45
C GLU A 129 16.95 -13.48 -3.76
N LYS A 130 17.89 -14.43 -3.94
CA LYS A 130 17.89 -15.35 -5.08
C LYS A 130 16.68 -16.26 -5.04
N ALA A 131 16.37 -16.85 -3.89
CA ALA A 131 15.23 -17.73 -3.70
C ALA A 131 13.90 -17.03 -4.07
N LEU A 132 13.69 -15.78 -3.65
CA LEU A 132 12.50 -14.99 -4.03
C LEU A 132 12.44 -14.73 -5.53
N ARG A 133 13.57 -14.45 -6.19
CA ARG A 133 13.61 -14.26 -7.65
C ARG A 133 13.31 -15.55 -8.41
N ASP A 134 13.77 -16.68 -7.92
CA ASP A 134 13.55 -17.97 -8.53
C ASP A 134 12.08 -18.41 -8.32
N LEU A 135 11.51 -18.20 -7.14
CA LEU A 135 10.08 -18.42 -6.87
C LEU A 135 9.18 -17.53 -7.74
N ALA A 136 9.55 -16.27 -7.98
CA ALA A 136 8.78 -15.37 -8.84
C ALA A 136 8.74 -15.82 -10.32
N LYS A 137 9.72 -16.60 -10.77
CA LYS A 137 9.78 -17.17 -12.12
C LYS A 137 9.05 -18.50 -12.24
N ASP A 138 8.88 -19.20 -11.13
CA ASP A 138 8.25 -20.51 -11.09
C ASP A 138 6.72 -20.37 -11.22
N LYS A 139 6.19 -20.76 -12.37
CA LYS A 139 4.77 -20.72 -12.67
C LYS A 139 4.00 -21.96 -12.18
N SER A 140 4.70 -22.98 -11.67
CA SER A 140 4.08 -24.20 -11.17
C SER A 140 3.39 -23.98 -9.82
N VAL A 141 3.85 -22.99 -9.05
CA VAL A 141 3.33 -22.66 -7.73
C VAL A 141 2.75 -21.25 -7.68
N THR A 142 1.72 -21.10 -6.89
CA THR A 142 1.09 -19.82 -6.54
C THR A 142 1.31 -19.56 -5.06
N ILE A 143 1.79 -18.36 -4.73
CA ILE A 143 2.12 -17.94 -3.37
C ILE A 143 1.17 -16.82 -2.96
N LEU A 144 0.41 -17.05 -1.90
CA LEU A 144 -0.68 -16.18 -1.47
C LEU A 144 -0.65 -15.97 0.05
N PRO A 145 -1.13 -14.82 0.54
CA PRO A 145 -1.42 -14.70 1.97
C PRO A 145 -2.61 -15.60 2.34
N ALA A 146 -2.61 -16.16 3.52
CA ALA A 146 -3.77 -16.86 4.05
C ALA A 146 -4.91 -15.86 4.33
N ASP A 147 -6.17 -16.32 4.20
CA ASP A 147 -7.38 -15.52 4.50
C ASP A 147 -7.33 -14.92 5.92
N LYS A 148 -6.89 -15.70 6.88
CA LYS A 148 -6.75 -15.26 8.28
C LYS A 148 -5.34 -15.53 8.81
N GLY A 149 -4.80 -14.54 9.50
CA GLY A 149 -3.48 -14.61 10.09
C GLY A 149 -2.40 -14.00 9.20
N ARG A 150 -1.14 -14.35 9.50
CA ARG A 150 0.04 -13.84 8.81
C ARG A 150 0.79 -14.94 8.04
N ALA A 151 0.13 -16.06 7.80
CA ALA A 151 0.76 -17.17 7.10
C ALA A 151 0.82 -16.92 5.59
N VAL A 152 1.91 -17.38 4.98
CA VAL A 152 2.07 -17.49 3.53
C VAL A 152 1.72 -18.91 3.13
N VAL A 153 0.86 -19.07 2.14
CA VAL A 153 0.45 -20.36 1.61
C VAL A 153 1.06 -20.53 0.22
N VAL A 154 1.74 -21.65 0.02
CA VAL A 154 2.27 -22.07 -1.27
C VAL A 154 1.45 -23.26 -1.74
N MET A 155 0.92 -23.18 -2.96
CA MET A 155 0.10 -24.27 -3.53
C MET A 155 0.36 -24.39 -5.04
N ASN A 156 -0.01 -25.54 -5.62
CA ASN A 156 0.08 -25.73 -7.05
C ASN A 156 -0.81 -24.71 -7.79
N THR A 157 -0.31 -24.11 -8.85
CA THR A 157 -1.08 -23.13 -9.64
C THR A 157 -2.33 -23.74 -10.24
N ASN A 158 -2.28 -25.01 -10.68
CA ASN A 158 -3.43 -25.72 -11.21
C ASN A 158 -4.54 -25.89 -10.18
N ASP A 159 -4.19 -26.32 -8.96
CA ASP A 159 -5.14 -26.51 -7.86
C ASP A 159 -5.79 -25.19 -7.45
N TYR A 160 -5.00 -24.11 -7.44
CA TYR A 160 -5.51 -22.76 -7.20
C TYR A 160 -6.53 -22.35 -8.26
N THR A 161 -6.15 -22.51 -9.54
CA THR A 161 -6.99 -22.14 -10.68
C THR A 161 -8.30 -22.95 -10.71
N GLU A 162 -8.22 -24.25 -10.44
CA GLU A 162 -9.39 -25.11 -10.35
C GLU A 162 -10.34 -24.67 -9.24
N LYS A 163 -9.82 -24.45 -8.03
CA LYS A 163 -10.64 -23.99 -6.89
C LYS A 163 -11.29 -22.64 -7.15
N VAL A 164 -10.55 -21.70 -7.77
CA VAL A 164 -11.08 -20.38 -8.13
C VAL A 164 -12.17 -20.50 -9.19
N ASN A 165 -11.95 -21.31 -10.22
CA ASN A 165 -12.96 -21.53 -11.27
C ASN A 165 -14.22 -22.19 -10.71
N ASN A 166 -14.08 -23.14 -9.79
CA ASN A 166 -15.23 -23.78 -9.13
C ASN A 166 -16.05 -22.78 -8.32
N LEU A 167 -15.41 -21.80 -7.67
CA LEU A 167 -16.12 -20.72 -7.00
C LEU A 167 -16.84 -19.79 -7.99
N LEU A 168 -16.21 -19.47 -9.12
CA LEU A 168 -16.78 -18.58 -10.15
C LEU A 168 -17.89 -19.25 -10.97
N ASN A 169 -17.95 -20.57 -10.99
CA ASN A 169 -19.00 -21.35 -11.66
C ASN A 169 -20.32 -21.46 -10.84
N ASP A 170 -20.39 -20.80 -9.69
CA ASP A 170 -21.63 -20.67 -8.95
C ASP A 170 -22.54 -19.63 -9.61
N ASP A 171 -23.41 -20.07 -10.51
CA ASP A 171 -24.35 -19.23 -11.26
C ASP A 171 -25.33 -18.43 -10.40
N LYS A 172 -25.48 -18.79 -9.11
CA LYS A 172 -26.33 -18.04 -8.16
C LYS A 172 -25.62 -16.77 -7.67
N THR A 173 -24.31 -16.79 -7.62
CA THR A 173 -23.51 -15.70 -7.08
C THR A 173 -22.83 -14.88 -8.19
N TYR A 174 -22.41 -15.54 -9.27
CA TYR A 174 -21.63 -14.91 -10.34
C TYR A 174 -22.30 -15.11 -11.70
N GLN A 175 -22.31 -14.05 -12.50
CA GLN A 175 -22.74 -14.12 -13.88
C GLN A 175 -21.58 -13.79 -14.81
N LYS A 176 -21.26 -14.74 -15.69
CA LYS A 176 -20.18 -14.54 -16.68
C LYS A 176 -20.60 -13.50 -17.71
N ILE A 177 -19.80 -12.43 -17.83
CA ILE A 177 -19.97 -11.43 -18.89
C ILE A 177 -19.32 -11.94 -20.15
N THR A 178 -20.12 -12.29 -21.15
CA THR A 178 -19.66 -12.83 -22.44
C THR A 178 -19.23 -11.75 -23.40
N ASP A 179 -19.83 -10.56 -23.30
CA ASP A 179 -19.48 -9.42 -24.17
C ASP A 179 -18.24 -8.70 -23.64
N LYS A 180 -17.10 -8.97 -24.23
CA LYS A 180 -15.80 -8.36 -23.90
C LYS A 180 -15.74 -6.83 -24.15
N ARG A 181 -16.68 -6.27 -24.93
CA ARG A 181 -16.76 -4.84 -25.22
C ARG A 181 -17.49 -4.07 -24.11
N ARG A 182 -18.22 -4.77 -23.27
CA ARG A 182 -19.02 -4.19 -22.21
C ARG A 182 -18.21 -4.07 -20.92
N ASN A 183 -17.76 -2.87 -20.61
CA ASN A 183 -17.24 -2.58 -19.28
C ASN A 183 -18.43 -2.50 -18.30
N PRO A 184 -18.59 -3.43 -17.34
CA PRO A 184 -19.74 -3.46 -16.43
C PRO A 184 -19.81 -2.23 -15.51
N THR A 185 -18.67 -1.57 -15.27
CA THR A 185 -18.60 -0.38 -14.41
C THR A 185 -18.99 0.91 -15.15
N SER A 186 -18.95 0.90 -16.50
CA SER A 186 -19.18 2.09 -17.34
C SER A 186 -20.59 2.70 -17.15
N SER A 187 -21.61 1.88 -16.97
CA SER A 187 -22.98 2.40 -16.74
C SER A 187 -23.11 3.04 -15.36
N THR A 188 -22.50 2.46 -14.34
CA THR A 188 -22.45 2.99 -12.98
C THR A 188 -21.64 4.28 -12.94
N GLU A 189 -20.51 4.32 -13.61
CA GLU A 189 -19.66 5.51 -13.73
C GLU A 189 -20.41 6.66 -14.40
N LYS A 190 -21.09 6.41 -15.53
CA LYS A 190 -21.92 7.42 -16.21
C LYS A 190 -23.05 7.94 -15.31
N SER A 191 -23.72 7.05 -14.59
CA SER A 191 -24.80 7.42 -13.68
C SER A 191 -24.27 8.26 -12.51
N LEU A 192 -23.13 7.89 -11.93
CA LEU A 192 -22.47 8.64 -10.86
C LEU A 192 -22.06 10.03 -11.36
N ASN A 193 -21.37 10.10 -12.50
CA ASN A 193 -20.91 11.36 -13.09
C ASN A 193 -22.11 12.30 -13.42
N LYS A 194 -23.22 11.74 -13.89
CA LYS A 194 -24.46 12.50 -14.11
C LYS A 194 -25.01 13.10 -12.81
N LEU A 195 -25.03 12.33 -11.72
CA LEU A 195 -25.44 12.84 -10.40
C LEU A 195 -24.49 13.93 -9.88
N LEU A 196 -23.20 13.74 -10.05
CA LEU A 196 -22.20 14.75 -9.67
C LEU A 196 -22.33 16.04 -10.45
N LEU A 197 -22.65 15.96 -11.76
CA LEU A 197 -22.98 17.13 -12.57
C LEU A 197 -24.24 17.85 -12.07
N GLN A 198 -25.29 17.10 -11.74
CA GLN A 198 -26.52 17.70 -11.19
C GLN A 198 -26.26 18.44 -9.87
N ILE A 199 -25.40 17.91 -9.00
CA ILE A 199 -25.00 18.57 -7.74
C ILE A 199 -24.20 19.84 -8.04
N LYS A 200 -23.23 19.77 -8.97
CA LYS A 200 -22.41 20.92 -9.38
C LYS A 200 -23.23 22.05 -9.99
N ASP A 201 -24.23 21.70 -10.82
CA ASP A 201 -25.03 22.67 -11.60
C ASP A 201 -26.23 23.21 -10.84
N GLN A 202 -26.47 22.77 -9.59
CA GLN A 202 -27.52 23.35 -8.75
C GLN A 202 -27.26 24.86 -8.55
N PRO A 203 -28.29 25.71 -8.67
CA PRO A 203 -28.20 27.13 -8.39
C PRO A 203 -27.72 27.29 -6.94
N ALA A 204 -26.57 27.94 -6.78
CA ALA A 204 -25.94 28.11 -5.47
C ALA A 204 -26.83 28.93 -4.56
N PRO A 205 -27.11 28.51 -3.33
CA PRO A 205 -27.44 29.44 -2.28
C PRO A 205 -26.30 30.46 -2.15
N GLN A 206 -26.58 31.67 -1.65
CA GLN A 206 -25.64 32.80 -1.54
C GLN A 206 -24.34 32.48 -0.73
N ASP A 207 -24.13 31.26 -0.34
CA ASP A 207 -23.01 30.75 0.46
C ASP A 207 -21.88 30.25 -0.47
N SER A 208 -20.84 31.07 -0.61
CA SER A 208 -19.66 30.79 -1.45
C SER A 208 -18.92 29.52 -1.02
N ASP A 209 -18.94 29.17 0.27
CA ASP A 209 -18.22 28.04 0.82
C ASP A 209 -18.85 26.71 0.42
N LYS A 210 -20.19 26.68 0.35
CA LYS A 210 -20.92 25.49 -0.10
C LYS A 210 -20.63 25.19 -1.58
N LYS A 211 -20.60 26.20 -2.43
CA LYS A 211 -20.26 26.06 -3.86
C LYS A 211 -18.84 25.55 -4.07
N GLN A 212 -17.89 26.02 -3.30
CA GLN A 212 -16.50 25.52 -3.34
C GLN A 212 -16.42 24.07 -2.90
N LEU A 213 -17.19 23.65 -1.87
CA LEU A 213 -17.23 22.27 -1.40
C LEU A 213 -17.81 21.36 -2.48
N GLU A 214 -18.91 21.74 -3.13
CA GLU A 214 -19.55 21.00 -4.23
C GLU A 214 -18.60 20.82 -5.42
N LEU A 215 -17.84 21.86 -5.77
CA LEU A 215 -16.85 21.80 -6.83
C LEU A 215 -15.67 20.86 -6.47
N LYS A 216 -15.16 20.95 -5.25
CA LYS A 216 -14.14 20.04 -4.73
C LYS A 216 -14.63 18.60 -4.71
N LEU A 217 -15.88 18.38 -4.31
CA LEU A 217 -16.49 17.05 -4.30
C LEU A 217 -16.59 16.48 -5.72
N TYR A 218 -17.06 17.29 -6.68
CA TYR A 218 -17.10 16.91 -8.08
C TYR A 218 -15.74 16.46 -8.60
N HIS A 219 -14.71 17.28 -8.46
CA HIS A 219 -13.36 16.95 -8.94
C HIS A 219 -12.76 15.73 -8.24
N LYS A 220 -13.08 15.51 -6.97
CA LYS A 220 -12.57 14.38 -6.20
C LYS A 220 -13.24 13.05 -6.56
N LEU A 221 -14.54 13.06 -6.90
CA LEU A 221 -15.33 11.86 -7.12
C LEU A 221 -15.60 11.56 -8.60
N HIS A 222 -15.40 12.54 -9.49
CA HIS A 222 -15.56 12.32 -10.93
C HIS A 222 -14.57 11.27 -11.42
N SER A 223 -15.10 10.21 -12.02
CA SER A 223 -14.31 9.09 -12.56
C SER A 223 -14.42 9.05 -14.07
N THR A 224 -13.32 8.76 -14.78
CA THR A 224 -13.28 8.73 -16.24
C THR A 224 -12.84 7.40 -16.82
N ASP A 225 -12.39 6.46 -15.99
CA ASP A 225 -11.84 5.19 -16.48
C ASP A 225 -11.92 4.10 -15.40
N ALA A 226 -13.12 3.90 -14.85
CA ALA A 226 -13.32 2.88 -13.82
C ALA A 226 -13.15 1.48 -14.41
N THR A 227 -12.25 0.71 -13.81
CA THR A 227 -12.03 -0.70 -14.13
C THR A 227 -12.70 -1.59 -13.08
N PRO A 228 -13.25 -2.76 -13.48
CA PRO A 228 -13.76 -3.73 -12.54
C PRO A 228 -12.67 -4.20 -11.57
N ALA A 229 -13.06 -4.47 -10.34
CA ALA A 229 -12.15 -5.07 -9.37
C ALA A 229 -11.66 -6.44 -9.85
N SER A 230 -10.36 -6.71 -9.69
CA SER A 230 -9.80 -8.03 -9.98
C SER A 230 -10.23 -9.04 -8.92
N PHE A 231 -10.67 -10.21 -9.37
CA PHE A 231 -10.95 -11.31 -8.47
C PHE A 231 -9.65 -11.97 -7.99
N TYR A 232 -9.57 -12.28 -6.71
CA TYR A 232 -8.52 -13.12 -6.15
C TYR A 232 -9.10 -13.97 -5.01
N GLY A 233 -8.68 -15.24 -4.94
CA GLY A 233 -9.06 -16.15 -3.87
C GLY A 233 -7.97 -16.24 -2.81
N LEU A 234 -8.33 -16.16 -1.53
CA LEU A 234 -7.38 -16.36 -0.44
C LEU A 234 -7.58 -17.77 0.15
N PRO A 235 -6.52 -18.61 0.21
CA PRO A 235 -6.62 -19.93 0.79
C PRO A 235 -6.83 -19.84 2.31
N LYS A 236 -7.69 -20.72 2.84
CA LYS A 236 -7.78 -20.90 4.28
C LYS A 236 -6.50 -21.54 4.79
N ASN A 237 -6.03 -21.09 5.95
CA ASN A 237 -4.90 -21.74 6.61
C ASN A 237 -5.34 -23.13 7.13
N PRO A 238 -4.80 -24.25 6.61
CA PRO A 238 -5.20 -25.59 7.03
C PRO A 238 -4.74 -25.96 8.46
N GLN A 239 -3.90 -25.13 9.08
CA GLN A 239 -3.40 -25.32 10.45
C GLN A 239 -4.24 -24.60 11.51
N ARG A 240 -5.40 -24.05 11.14
CA ARG A 240 -6.33 -23.38 12.05
C ARG A 240 -7.71 -23.99 12.03
#